data_b14f9a72de609295df19ffe2d5b833b6
#
_entry.id   b14f9a72de609295df19ffe2d5b833b6
#
_cell.length_a   1.000
_cell.length_b   1.000
_cell.length_c   1.000
_cell.angle_alpha   90.00
_cell.angle_beta   90.00
_cell.angle_gamma   90.00
#
_symmetry.space_group_name_H-M   'P 1'
#
loop_
_entity.id
_entity.type
_entity.pdbx_description
1 polymer ?
#
loop_
_entity_poly.entity_id
_entity_poly.type
_entity_poly.pdbx_seq_one_letter_code
_entity_poly.pdbx_strand_id
1 'polypeptide(L)'
;MNKECFRRAFMILAYLALQILRILALAGRIGHGGSELLARRSEHLLTPYPLALGLTLSVDVLFFLYIFYSLGLITPHKSEFARRFVEIADIGLCLTTLLAIARLLAWHNEAFGLALLFDLAILIFTLRVSMGYQGDPTRPFWPRFPFDYLLGTILCLSVSDFGHLLCSWNGGRPPFEPQAFALVLLLLAALLCLIAGLKQLAPGSFVMPLLSFAALATTHLSAKGFDGRFPAVYITAIVCMPIMLAAMIVAMIQRRRVFWR
;
A
#
# COMPACT_ATOMS: atom_id res chain seq x y z
N MET A 1 -26.49 -11.08 -20.15
CA MET A 1 -25.21 -10.35 -19.91
C MET A 1 -24.19 -11.36 -19.41
N ASN A 2 -23.02 -11.47 -20.05
CA ASN A 2 -22.01 -12.47 -19.69
C ASN A 2 -21.47 -12.11 -18.29
N LYS A 3 -21.33 -13.10 -17.38
CA LYS A 3 -20.85 -12.91 -15.99
C LYS A 3 -19.51 -12.16 -15.92
N GLU A 4 -18.63 -12.41 -16.89
CA GLU A 4 -17.35 -11.72 -17.00
C GLU A 4 -17.50 -10.22 -17.31
N CYS A 5 -18.40 -9.87 -18.23
CA CYS A 5 -18.67 -8.50 -18.60
C CYS A 5 -19.22 -7.71 -17.39
N PHE A 6 -20.15 -8.32 -16.64
CA PHE A 6 -20.69 -7.71 -15.42
C PHE A 6 -19.62 -7.48 -14.36
N ARG A 7 -18.78 -8.50 -14.10
CA ARG A 7 -17.67 -8.41 -13.12
C ARG A 7 -16.70 -7.28 -13.46
N ARG A 8 -16.27 -7.19 -14.73
CA ARG A 8 -15.34 -6.15 -15.20
C ARG A 8 -15.97 -4.76 -15.15
N ALA A 9 -17.22 -4.63 -15.56
CA ALA A 9 -17.93 -3.34 -15.46
C ALA A 9 -18.05 -2.89 -14.00
N PHE A 10 -18.40 -3.80 -13.09
CA PHE A 10 -18.50 -3.49 -11.67
C PHE A 10 -17.15 -3.10 -11.05
N MET A 11 -16.06 -3.80 -11.40
CA MET A 11 -14.69 -3.47 -10.98
C MET A 11 -14.29 -2.06 -11.41
N ILE A 12 -14.55 -1.70 -12.69
CA ILE A 12 -14.25 -0.37 -13.23
C ILE A 12 -15.07 0.70 -12.50
N LEU A 13 -16.36 0.47 -12.30
CA LEU A 13 -17.22 1.43 -11.60
C LEU A 13 -16.79 1.64 -10.15
N ALA A 14 -16.46 0.55 -9.42
CA ALA A 14 -15.94 0.64 -8.07
C ALA A 14 -14.62 1.43 -8.01
N TYR A 15 -13.71 1.17 -8.95
CA TYR A 15 -12.45 1.88 -9.04
C TYR A 15 -12.64 3.38 -9.34
N LEU A 16 -13.51 3.73 -10.28
CA LEU A 16 -13.84 5.13 -10.58
C LEU A 16 -14.48 5.83 -9.38
N ALA A 17 -15.38 5.14 -8.65
CA ALA A 17 -15.97 5.68 -7.42
C ALA A 17 -14.90 5.96 -6.36
N LEU A 18 -13.91 5.08 -6.18
CA LEU A 18 -12.78 5.33 -5.28
C LEU A 18 -11.99 6.58 -5.69
N GLN A 19 -11.70 6.76 -7.00
CA GLN A 19 -10.97 7.93 -7.46
C GLN A 19 -11.75 9.24 -7.22
N ILE A 20 -13.06 9.24 -7.51
CA ILE A 20 -13.93 10.40 -7.24
C ILE A 20 -13.92 10.73 -5.74
N LEU A 21 -14.08 9.72 -4.87
CA LEU A 21 -14.07 9.93 -3.43
C LEU A 21 -12.72 10.45 -2.92
N ARG A 22 -11.59 9.98 -3.48
CA ARG A 22 -10.25 10.50 -3.15
C ARG A 22 -10.11 11.97 -3.53
N ILE A 23 -10.58 12.37 -4.71
CA ILE A 23 -10.56 13.78 -5.15
C ILE A 23 -11.41 14.62 -4.20
N LEU A 24 -12.60 14.16 -3.83
CA LEU A 24 -13.47 14.86 -2.87
C LEU A 24 -12.84 14.95 -1.47
N ALA A 25 -12.14 13.90 -1.04
CA ALA A 25 -11.41 13.88 0.22
C ALA A 25 -10.24 14.89 0.23
N LEU A 26 -9.46 14.94 -0.86
CA LEU A 26 -8.39 15.93 -1.04
C LEU A 26 -8.93 17.35 -1.06
N ALA A 27 -10.10 17.57 -1.67
CA ALA A 27 -10.80 18.86 -1.69
C ALA A 27 -11.46 19.22 -0.34
N GLY A 28 -11.32 18.38 0.70
CA GLY A 28 -11.92 18.60 2.02
C GLY A 28 -13.44 18.51 2.05
N ARG A 29 -14.03 17.79 1.08
CA ARG A 29 -15.50 17.63 0.96
C ARG A 29 -16.03 16.38 1.67
N ILE A 30 -15.16 15.60 2.30
CA ILE A 30 -15.52 14.36 3.02
C ILE A 30 -15.00 14.46 4.46
N GLY A 31 -15.82 14.11 5.43
CA GLY A 31 -15.47 14.02 6.85
C GLY A 31 -15.17 15.37 7.52
N HIS A 32 -14.28 15.33 8.51
CA HIS A 32 -13.98 16.49 9.37
C HIS A 32 -12.89 17.43 8.80
N GLY A 33 -12.52 17.29 7.55
CA GLY A 33 -11.54 18.17 6.88
C GLY A 33 -10.69 17.44 5.85
N GLY A 34 -9.85 18.20 5.12
CA GLY A 34 -8.95 17.62 4.14
C GLY A 34 -7.92 16.66 4.77
N SER A 35 -7.46 15.70 3.97
CA SER A 35 -6.48 14.67 4.41
C SER A 35 -5.25 15.28 5.08
N GLU A 36 -4.83 16.47 4.65
CA GLU A 36 -3.71 17.21 5.19
C GLU A 36 -3.97 17.69 6.63
N LEU A 37 -5.17 18.24 6.89
CA LEU A 37 -5.55 18.73 8.21
C LEU A 37 -5.64 17.58 9.23
N LEU A 38 -6.18 16.45 8.81
CA LEU A 38 -6.29 15.24 9.65
C LEU A 38 -4.91 14.65 9.96
N ALA A 39 -4.01 14.58 8.96
CA ALA A 39 -2.65 14.11 9.16
C ALA A 39 -1.85 15.00 10.15
N ARG A 40 -2.14 16.30 10.21
CA ARG A 40 -1.51 17.24 11.15
C ARG A 40 -2.09 17.15 12.57
N ARG A 41 -3.34 16.69 12.74
CA ARG A 41 -3.96 16.58 14.07
C ARG A 41 -3.36 15.47 14.93
N SER A 42 -2.89 14.39 14.31
CA SER A 42 -2.19 13.31 14.98
C SER A 42 -0.70 13.39 14.65
N GLU A 43 0.05 14.15 15.42
CA GLU A 43 1.49 14.44 15.19
C GLU A 43 2.37 13.22 15.45
N HIS A 44 2.21 12.15 14.68
CA HIS A 44 3.26 11.16 14.66
C HIS A 44 4.25 11.45 13.50
N LEU A 45 5.53 11.31 13.80
CA LEU A 45 6.65 11.69 12.93
C LEU A 45 6.79 10.81 11.66
N LEU A 46 5.85 9.91 11.35
CA LEU A 46 5.91 9.00 10.22
C LEU A 46 5.13 9.48 8.98
N THR A 47 4.48 10.64 9.03
CA THR A 47 3.75 11.15 7.87
C THR A 47 4.74 11.66 6.83
N PRO A 48 4.87 11.04 5.62
CA PRO A 48 5.80 11.45 4.57
C PRO A 48 5.23 12.65 3.79
N TYR A 49 5.13 13.77 4.47
CA TYR A 49 4.59 15.01 3.93
C TYR A 49 5.70 15.79 3.19
N PRO A 50 5.52 16.30 1.98
CA PRO A 50 4.31 16.40 1.14
C PRO A 50 4.16 15.28 0.09
N LEU A 51 5.00 14.23 0.10
CA LEU A 51 5.07 13.19 -0.94
C LEU A 51 3.98 12.11 -0.81
N ALA A 52 3.19 12.12 0.26
CA ALA A 52 2.14 11.12 0.50
C ALA A 52 1.14 10.99 -0.69
N LEU A 53 0.79 12.10 -1.32
CA LEU A 53 -0.08 12.08 -2.50
C LEU A 53 0.55 11.33 -3.67
N GLY A 54 1.85 11.57 -3.95
CA GLY A 54 2.57 10.87 -5.03
C GLY A 54 2.65 9.36 -4.79
N LEU A 55 2.81 8.94 -3.53
CA LEU A 55 2.85 7.53 -3.16
C LEU A 55 1.49 6.84 -3.40
N THR A 56 0.39 7.49 -3.05
CA THR A 56 -0.95 6.94 -3.32
C THR A 56 -1.28 6.89 -4.81
N LEU A 57 -0.93 7.93 -5.57
CA LEU A 57 -1.12 7.97 -7.03
C LEU A 57 -0.35 6.85 -7.75
N SER A 58 0.80 6.43 -7.26
CA SER A 58 1.55 5.32 -7.87
C SER A 58 0.79 3.99 -7.83
N VAL A 59 0.05 3.71 -6.74
CA VAL A 59 -0.85 2.55 -6.65
C VAL A 59 -1.96 2.64 -7.69
N ASP A 60 -2.54 3.84 -7.85
CA ASP A 60 -3.63 4.05 -8.78
C ASP A 60 -3.20 3.85 -10.24
N VAL A 61 -2.03 4.35 -10.62
CA VAL A 61 -1.47 4.12 -11.96
C VAL A 61 -1.27 2.63 -12.22
N LEU A 62 -0.75 1.88 -11.26
CA LEU A 62 -0.53 0.43 -11.40
C LEU A 62 -1.85 -0.33 -11.55
N PHE A 63 -2.89 0.02 -10.79
CA PHE A 63 -4.20 -0.62 -10.93
C PHE A 63 -4.92 -0.21 -12.21
N PHE A 64 -4.75 1.03 -12.65
CA PHE A 64 -5.24 1.46 -13.96
C PHE A 64 -4.63 0.61 -15.09
N LEU A 65 -3.31 0.41 -15.09
CA LEU A 65 -2.62 -0.48 -16.03
C LEU A 65 -3.11 -1.92 -15.91
N TYR A 66 -3.36 -2.42 -14.70
CA TYR A 66 -3.92 -3.76 -14.49
C TYR A 66 -5.33 -3.89 -15.09
N ILE A 67 -6.18 -2.88 -14.97
CA ILE A 67 -7.53 -2.89 -15.59
C ILE A 67 -7.42 -3.05 -17.11
N PHE A 68 -6.53 -2.33 -17.80
CA PHE A 68 -6.29 -2.50 -19.22
C PHE A 68 -5.80 -3.91 -19.56
N TYR A 69 -4.95 -4.48 -18.72
CA TYR A 69 -4.55 -5.88 -18.87
C TYR A 69 -5.74 -6.82 -18.71
N SER A 70 -6.53 -6.70 -17.66
CA SER A 70 -7.71 -7.52 -17.40
C SER A 70 -8.71 -7.49 -18.56
N LEU A 71 -8.85 -6.35 -19.21
CA LEU A 71 -9.68 -6.19 -20.40
C LEU A 71 -9.08 -6.84 -21.67
N GLY A 72 -7.82 -7.31 -21.61
CA GLY A 72 -7.13 -7.89 -22.76
C GLY A 72 -6.61 -6.86 -23.77
N LEU A 73 -6.60 -5.57 -23.41
CA LEU A 73 -6.17 -4.48 -24.29
C LEU A 73 -4.65 -4.40 -24.46
N ILE A 74 -3.89 -4.88 -23.45
CA ILE A 74 -2.43 -4.89 -23.50
C ILE A 74 -1.92 -6.22 -24.06
N THR A 75 -2.43 -7.35 -23.53
CA THR A 75 -2.06 -8.71 -23.97
C THR A 75 -3.27 -9.64 -23.88
N PRO A 76 -3.56 -10.40 -24.94
CA PRO A 76 -4.66 -11.35 -24.92
C PRO A 76 -4.38 -12.52 -23.95
N HIS A 77 -5.38 -12.90 -23.15
CA HIS A 77 -5.30 -14.02 -22.21
C HIS A 77 -5.43 -15.37 -22.93
N LYS A 78 -4.36 -15.82 -23.60
CA LYS A 78 -4.36 -17.05 -24.39
C LYS A 78 -4.31 -18.33 -23.53
N SER A 79 -3.67 -18.29 -22.34
CA SER A 79 -3.55 -19.45 -21.47
C SER A 79 -4.73 -19.55 -20.49
N GLU A 80 -5.15 -20.76 -20.17
CA GLU A 80 -6.17 -21.02 -19.13
C GLU A 80 -5.76 -20.42 -17.77
N PHE A 81 -4.46 -20.52 -17.47
CA PHE A 81 -3.93 -19.91 -16.26
C PHE A 81 -4.11 -18.40 -16.22
N ALA A 82 -3.79 -17.68 -17.31
CA ALA A 82 -3.96 -16.23 -17.36
C ALA A 82 -5.42 -15.84 -17.12
N ARG A 83 -6.37 -16.62 -17.66
CA ARG A 83 -7.81 -16.41 -17.44
C ARG A 83 -8.19 -16.61 -15.97
N ARG A 84 -7.75 -17.72 -15.35
CA ARG A 84 -8.01 -18.00 -13.92
C ARG A 84 -7.39 -16.95 -13.02
N PHE A 85 -6.16 -16.50 -13.32
CA PHE A 85 -5.52 -15.43 -12.56
C PHE A 85 -6.33 -14.14 -12.66
N VAL A 86 -6.70 -13.71 -13.88
CA VAL A 86 -7.51 -12.50 -14.08
C VAL A 86 -8.83 -12.60 -13.32
N GLU A 87 -9.47 -13.77 -13.30
CA GLU A 87 -10.72 -13.96 -12.56
C GLU A 87 -10.54 -13.72 -11.05
N ILE A 88 -9.52 -14.33 -10.44
CA ILE A 88 -9.22 -14.16 -9.00
C ILE A 88 -8.80 -12.72 -8.71
N ALA A 89 -7.95 -12.16 -9.56
CA ALA A 89 -7.40 -10.82 -9.37
C ALA A 89 -8.45 -9.72 -9.60
N ASP A 90 -9.38 -9.87 -10.54
CA ASP A 90 -10.51 -8.95 -10.76
C ASP A 90 -11.43 -8.92 -9.53
N ILE A 91 -11.75 -10.11 -8.96
CA ILE A 91 -12.54 -10.18 -7.72
C ILE A 91 -11.76 -9.56 -6.57
N GLY A 92 -10.48 -9.89 -6.45
CA GLY A 92 -9.59 -9.30 -5.45
C GLY A 92 -9.52 -7.78 -5.55
N LEU A 93 -9.34 -7.23 -6.75
CA LEU A 93 -9.31 -5.78 -6.97
C LEU A 93 -10.65 -5.12 -6.64
N CYS A 94 -11.76 -5.74 -7.02
CA CYS A 94 -13.08 -5.24 -6.69
C CYS A 94 -13.29 -5.14 -5.18
N LEU A 95 -12.99 -6.22 -4.44
CA LEU A 95 -13.13 -6.25 -2.99
C LEU A 95 -12.17 -5.28 -2.28
N THR A 96 -10.91 -5.24 -2.70
CA THR A 96 -9.94 -4.29 -2.13
C THR A 96 -10.32 -2.84 -2.42
N THR A 97 -10.92 -2.55 -3.57
CA THR A 97 -11.41 -1.21 -3.92
C THR A 97 -12.59 -0.79 -3.04
N LEU A 98 -13.56 -1.68 -2.83
CA LEU A 98 -14.69 -1.40 -1.93
C LEU A 98 -14.23 -1.19 -0.48
N LEU A 99 -13.30 -2.01 0.00
CA LEU A 99 -12.70 -1.85 1.32
C LEU A 99 -11.87 -0.56 1.42
N ALA A 100 -11.17 -0.16 0.35
CA ALA A 100 -10.44 1.10 0.31
C ALA A 100 -11.38 2.32 0.35
N ILE A 101 -12.58 2.25 -0.25
CA ILE A 101 -13.63 3.26 -0.09
C ILE A 101 -14.07 3.33 1.38
N ALA A 102 -14.40 2.19 1.99
CA ALA A 102 -14.82 2.14 3.38
C ALA A 102 -13.73 2.66 4.34
N ARG A 103 -12.47 2.26 4.10
CA ARG A 103 -11.30 2.77 4.81
C ARG A 103 -11.16 4.29 4.70
N LEU A 104 -11.27 4.84 3.48
CA LEU A 104 -11.17 6.27 3.23
C LEU A 104 -12.21 7.04 4.04
N LEU A 105 -13.45 6.56 4.04
CA LEU A 105 -14.54 7.16 4.81
C LEU A 105 -14.30 7.05 6.32
N ALA A 106 -13.86 5.89 6.81
CA ALA A 106 -13.54 5.68 8.23
C ALA A 106 -12.42 6.62 8.68
N TRP A 107 -11.34 6.72 7.89
CA TRP A 107 -10.19 7.58 8.20
C TRP A 107 -10.56 9.06 8.26
N HIS A 108 -11.35 9.56 7.31
CA HIS A 108 -11.81 10.95 7.29
C HIS A 108 -12.83 11.31 8.38
N ASN A 109 -13.43 10.30 9.02
CA ASN A 109 -14.27 10.45 10.20
C ASN A 109 -13.50 10.12 11.51
N GLU A 110 -12.18 10.08 11.48
CA GLU A 110 -11.28 9.82 12.61
C GLU A 110 -11.54 8.44 13.30
N ALA A 111 -12.20 7.52 12.59
CA ALA A 111 -12.44 6.15 13.05
C ALA A 111 -11.25 5.24 12.73
N PHE A 112 -10.06 5.55 13.28
CA PHE A 112 -8.79 4.89 12.94
C PHE A 112 -8.78 3.39 13.21
N GLY A 113 -9.47 2.92 14.25
CA GLY A 113 -9.63 1.49 14.53
C GLY A 113 -10.39 0.76 13.42
N LEU A 114 -11.43 1.40 12.87
CA LEU A 114 -12.18 0.86 11.75
C LEU A 114 -11.38 0.91 10.44
N ALA A 115 -10.62 1.99 10.22
CA ALA A 115 -9.70 2.08 9.08
C ALA A 115 -8.66 0.96 9.11
N LEU A 116 -8.06 0.68 10.27
CA LEU A 116 -7.12 -0.43 10.46
C LEU A 116 -7.76 -1.80 10.20
N LEU A 117 -9.01 -2.03 10.61
CA LEU A 117 -9.72 -3.27 10.28
C LEU A 117 -9.91 -3.45 8.77
N PHE A 118 -10.23 -2.37 8.05
CA PHE A 118 -10.31 -2.43 6.59
C PHE A 118 -8.94 -2.67 5.94
N ASP A 119 -7.86 -2.09 6.47
CA ASP A 119 -6.50 -2.40 6.02
C ASP A 119 -6.16 -3.87 6.16
N LEU A 120 -6.49 -4.48 7.31
CA LEU A 120 -6.27 -5.92 7.52
C LEU A 120 -7.09 -6.78 6.56
N ALA A 121 -8.32 -6.39 6.26
CA ALA A 121 -9.14 -7.07 5.26
C ALA A 121 -8.53 -6.94 3.84
N ILE A 122 -8.08 -5.74 3.44
CA ILE A 122 -7.38 -5.52 2.16
C ILE A 122 -6.12 -6.38 2.11
N LEU A 123 -5.35 -6.46 3.20
CA LEU A 123 -4.15 -7.28 3.30
C LEU A 123 -4.45 -8.76 3.02
N ILE A 124 -5.52 -9.31 3.62
CA ILE A 124 -5.94 -10.71 3.40
C ILE A 124 -6.25 -10.96 1.92
N PHE A 125 -7.04 -10.10 1.26
CA PHE A 125 -7.36 -10.27 -0.16
C PHE A 125 -6.14 -10.10 -1.05
N THR A 126 -5.27 -9.14 -0.76
CA THR A 126 -4.02 -8.93 -1.50
C THR A 126 -3.09 -10.14 -1.39
N LEU A 127 -2.95 -10.72 -0.20
CA LEU A 127 -2.19 -11.95 0.02
C LEU A 127 -2.79 -13.13 -0.77
N ARG A 128 -4.12 -13.28 -0.79
CA ARG A 128 -4.81 -14.33 -1.56
C ARG A 128 -4.50 -14.23 -3.06
N VAL A 129 -4.56 -13.02 -3.62
CA VAL A 129 -4.21 -12.81 -5.03
C VAL A 129 -2.72 -13.10 -5.27
N SER A 130 -1.84 -12.64 -4.41
CA SER A 130 -0.40 -12.87 -4.50
C SER A 130 -0.06 -14.37 -4.41
N MET A 131 -0.69 -15.12 -3.50
CA MET A 131 -0.51 -16.57 -3.35
C MET A 131 -1.05 -17.36 -4.55
N GLY A 132 -2.18 -16.97 -5.12
CA GLY A 132 -2.76 -17.63 -6.29
C GLY A 132 -1.87 -17.59 -7.54
N TYR A 133 -0.81 -16.75 -7.52
CA TYR A 133 0.13 -16.62 -8.62
C TYR A 133 1.43 -17.41 -8.43
N GLN A 134 1.61 -18.11 -7.33
CA GLN A 134 2.82 -18.90 -7.06
C GLN A 134 2.78 -20.24 -7.82
N GLY A 135 3.93 -20.66 -8.32
CA GLY A 135 4.12 -22.04 -8.80
C GLY A 135 4.23 -22.27 -10.32
N ASP A 136 4.20 -21.26 -11.18
CA ASP A 136 4.43 -21.45 -12.62
C ASP A 136 5.52 -20.48 -13.15
N PRO A 137 6.66 -21.01 -13.65
CA PRO A 137 7.79 -20.22 -14.13
C PRO A 137 7.53 -19.45 -15.43
N THR A 138 6.58 -19.89 -16.24
CA THR A 138 6.28 -19.28 -17.53
C THR A 138 5.46 -17.99 -17.43
N ARG A 139 5.14 -17.58 -16.20
CA ARG A 139 4.23 -16.48 -15.93
C ARG A 139 4.90 -15.13 -16.02
N PRO A 140 4.35 -14.19 -16.79
CA PRO A 140 4.87 -12.83 -16.81
C PRO A 140 4.73 -12.19 -15.42
N PHE A 141 5.79 -11.55 -14.96
CA PHE A 141 5.86 -10.90 -13.63
C PHE A 141 4.86 -9.75 -13.48
N TRP A 142 4.67 -9.00 -14.54
CA TRP A 142 4.03 -7.70 -14.48
C TRP A 142 2.53 -7.72 -14.07
N PRO A 143 1.67 -8.72 -14.39
CA PRO A 143 0.28 -8.69 -13.94
C PRO A 143 0.10 -8.85 -12.43
N ARG A 144 1.08 -9.47 -11.77
CA ARG A 144 1.12 -9.62 -10.32
C ARG A 144 1.67 -8.37 -9.63
N PHE A 145 2.53 -7.62 -10.32
CA PHE A 145 3.27 -6.49 -9.73
C PHE A 145 2.39 -5.46 -9.02
N PRO A 146 1.20 -5.05 -9.54
CA PRO A 146 0.29 -4.14 -8.83
C PRO A 146 -0.15 -4.66 -7.46
N PHE A 147 -0.38 -5.96 -7.33
CA PHE A 147 -0.79 -6.59 -6.07
C PHE A 147 0.38 -6.75 -5.10
N ASP A 148 1.57 -7.09 -5.60
CA ASP A 148 2.78 -7.10 -4.78
C ASP A 148 3.09 -5.68 -4.26
N TYR A 149 2.93 -4.66 -5.10
CA TYR A 149 3.09 -3.26 -4.73
C TYR A 149 2.05 -2.83 -3.69
N LEU A 150 0.77 -3.21 -3.88
CA LEU A 150 -0.28 -2.97 -2.91
C LEU A 150 0.01 -3.65 -1.57
N LEU A 151 0.61 -4.84 -1.57
CA LEU A 151 1.00 -5.54 -0.35
C LEU A 151 1.95 -4.69 0.51
N GLY A 152 2.99 -4.13 -0.09
CA GLY A 152 3.90 -3.21 0.61
C GLY A 152 3.21 -1.93 1.06
N THR A 153 2.33 -1.39 0.22
CA THR A 153 1.56 -0.19 0.52
C THR A 153 0.66 -0.38 1.74
N ILE A 154 -0.13 -1.46 1.76
CA ILE A 154 -1.10 -1.70 2.84
C ILE A 154 -0.41 -2.00 4.16
N LEU A 155 0.76 -2.65 4.15
CA LEU A 155 1.56 -2.87 5.36
C LEU A 155 2.06 -1.54 5.95
N CYS A 156 2.57 -0.63 5.12
CA CYS A 156 2.98 0.69 5.58
C CYS A 156 1.79 1.51 6.10
N LEU A 157 0.64 1.47 5.41
CA LEU A 157 -0.59 2.15 5.83
C LEU A 157 -1.14 1.59 7.13
N SER A 158 -1.20 0.26 7.29
CA SER A 158 -1.66 -0.37 8.54
C SER A 158 -0.84 0.04 9.75
N VAL A 159 0.50 0.16 9.60
CA VAL A 159 1.36 0.63 10.69
C VAL A 159 1.13 2.11 10.98
N SER A 160 0.93 2.92 9.94
CA SER A 160 0.58 4.34 10.11
C SER A 160 -0.77 4.50 10.82
N ASP A 161 -1.81 3.78 10.37
CA ASP A 161 -3.15 3.83 10.97
C ASP A 161 -3.16 3.29 12.40
N PHE A 162 -2.34 2.28 12.70
CA PHE A 162 -2.09 1.84 14.08
C PHE A 162 -1.45 2.93 14.93
N GLY A 163 -0.49 3.68 14.39
CA GLY A 163 0.09 4.85 15.05
C GLY A 163 -0.95 5.92 15.34
N HIS A 164 -1.82 6.25 14.37
CA HIS A 164 -2.93 7.19 14.56
C HIS A 164 -3.92 6.72 15.63
N LEU A 165 -4.24 5.41 15.64
CA LEU A 165 -5.12 4.82 16.66
C LEU A 165 -4.53 4.97 18.06
N LEU A 166 -3.24 4.66 18.25
CA LEU A 166 -2.58 4.80 19.54
C LEU A 166 -2.52 6.27 20.00
N CYS A 167 -2.23 7.20 19.08
CA CYS A 167 -2.27 8.62 19.37
C CYS A 167 -3.69 9.08 19.76
N SER A 168 -4.73 8.62 19.04
CA SER A 168 -6.13 8.99 19.35
C SER A 168 -6.56 8.54 20.74
N TRP A 169 -6.15 7.34 21.16
CA TRP A 169 -6.40 6.83 22.52
C TRP A 169 -5.66 7.61 23.61
N ASN A 170 -4.55 8.26 23.24
CA ASN A 170 -3.73 9.07 24.16
C ASN A 170 -3.97 10.60 24.01
N GLY A 171 -5.19 10.99 23.65
CA GLY A 171 -5.57 12.41 23.55
C GLY A 171 -4.88 13.16 22.40
N GLY A 172 -4.59 12.50 21.30
CA GLY A 172 -3.94 13.09 20.11
C GLY A 172 -2.42 13.13 20.15
N ARG A 173 -1.80 12.57 21.20
CA ARG A 173 -0.34 12.56 21.38
C ARG A 173 0.24 11.15 21.33
N PRO A 174 1.50 10.97 20.90
CA PRO A 174 2.19 9.70 21.05
C PRO A 174 2.15 9.19 22.50
N PRO A 175 2.01 7.86 22.73
CA PRO A 175 1.90 7.29 24.08
C PRO A 175 3.20 7.40 24.90
N PHE A 176 4.32 7.66 24.24
CA PHE A 176 5.64 7.92 24.85
C PHE A 176 6.43 8.90 24.00
N GLU A 177 7.71 9.06 24.23
CA GLU A 177 8.58 10.02 23.53
C GLU A 177 8.40 9.93 22.00
N PRO A 178 8.08 11.04 21.29
CA PRO A 178 7.65 11.01 19.89
C PRO A 178 8.66 10.36 18.93
N GLN A 179 9.95 10.58 19.15
CA GLN A 179 11.01 10.01 18.32
C GLN A 179 11.11 8.48 18.51
N ALA A 180 11.06 8.00 19.76
CA ALA A 180 11.07 6.57 20.06
C ALA A 180 9.83 5.88 19.53
N PHE A 181 8.65 6.51 19.64
CA PHE A 181 7.40 6.01 19.06
C PHE A 181 7.50 5.84 17.53
N ALA A 182 7.99 6.88 16.85
CA ALA A 182 8.18 6.82 15.40
C ALA A 182 9.17 5.72 14.99
N LEU A 183 10.28 5.54 15.73
CA LEU A 183 11.25 4.47 15.49
C LEU A 183 10.63 3.08 15.60
N VAL A 184 9.84 2.82 16.64
CA VAL A 184 9.16 1.54 16.83
C VAL A 184 8.24 1.25 15.66
N LEU A 185 7.43 2.21 15.24
CA LEU A 185 6.51 2.02 14.10
C LEU A 185 7.27 1.84 12.78
N LEU A 186 8.35 2.60 12.55
CA LEU A 186 9.16 2.48 11.34
C LEU A 186 9.81 1.10 11.23
N LEU A 187 10.41 0.61 12.31
CA LEU A 187 11.01 -0.72 12.38
C LEU A 187 9.96 -1.83 12.25
N LEU A 188 8.77 -1.65 12.81
CA LEU A 188 7.65 -2.56 12.64
C LEU A 188 7.21 -2.63 11.17
N ALA A 189 7.05 -1.50 10.50
CA ALA A 189 6.72 -1.47 9.07
C ALA A 189 7.79 -2.17 8.22
N ALA A 190 9.08 -1.88 8.49
CA ALA A 190 10.19 -2.54 7.81
C ALA A 190 10.17 -4.05 8.00
N LEU A 191 9.98 -4.52 9.24
CA LEU A 191 9.95 -5.94 9.58
C LEU A 191 8.77 -6.67 8.90
N LEU A 192 7.56 -6.09 8.95
CA LEU A 192 6.39 -6.67 8.31
C LEU A 192 6.57 -6.78 6.78
N CYS A 193 7.11 -5.75 6.15
CA CYS A 193 7.41 -5.77 4.71
C CYS A 193 8.48 -6.81 4.36
N LEU A 194 9.52 -6.96 5.18
CA LEU A 194 10.54 -8.00 5.01
C LEU A 194 9.93 -9.40 5.09
N ILE A 195 9.17 -9.69 6.14
CA ILE A 195 8.56 -11.00 6.36
C ILE A 195 7.59 -11.32 5.22
N ALA A 196 6.67 -10.42 4.90
CA ALA A 196 5.65 -10.64 3.87
C ALA A 196 6.28 -10.75 2.47
N GLY A 197 7.18 -9.84 2.11
CA GLY A 197 7.80 -9.79 0.79
C GLY A 197 8.71 -10.99 0.50
N LEU A 198 9.51 -11.43 1.49
CA LEU A 198 10.37 -12.60 1.33
C LEU A 198 9.57 -13.90 1.31
N LYS A 199 8.59 -14.08 2.22
CA LYS A 199 7.74 -15.27 2.23
C LYS A 199 6.92 -15.44 0.95
N GLN A 200 6.43 -14.34 0.39
CA GLN A 200 5.62 -14.36 -0.83
C GLN A 200 6.47 -14.32 -2.12
N LEU A 201 7.79 -14.21 -2.02
CA LEU A 201 8.68 -13.97 -3.16
C LEU A 201 8.13 -12.82 -4.04
N ALA A 202 7.74 -11.73 -3.39
CA ALA A 202 7.01 -10.60 -3.96
C ALA A 202 7.93 -9.36 -4.03
N PRO A 203 8.85 -9.25 -5.00
CA PRO A 203 9.80 -8.14 -5.05
C PRO A 203 9.12 -6.78 -5.17
N GLY A 204 7.92 -6.70 -5.76
CA GLY A 204 7.13 -5.47 -5.85
C GLY A 204 6.70 -4.93 -4.48
N SER A 205 6.58 -5.78 -3.45
CA SER A 205 6.18 -5.35 -2.11
C SER A 205 7.24 -4.52 -1.38
N PHE A 206 8.49 -4.49 -1.85
CA PHE A 206 9.55 -3.67 -1.28
C PHE A 206 9.63 -2.27 -1.87
N VAL A 207 8.99 -2.02 -3.02
CA VAL A 207 9.09 -0.73 -3.73
C VAL A 207 8.42 0.38 -2.93
N MET A 208 7.20 0.13 -2.43
CA MET A 208 6.48 1.15 -1.65
C MET A 208 7.16 1.51 -0.31
N PRO A 209 7.63 0.54 0.50
CA PRO A 209 8.46 0.86 1.67
C PRO A 209 9.70 1.67 1.34
N LEU A 210 10.42 1.33 0.26
CA LEU A 210 11.57 2.09 -0.22
C LEU A 210 11.21 3.56 -0.48
N LEU A 211 10.13 3.80 -1.24
CA LEU A 211 9.66 5.14 -1.55
C LEU A 211 9.19 5.88 -0.30
N SER A 212 8.49 5.18 0.62
CA SER A 212 8.02 5.75 1.89
C SER A 212 9.16 6.16 2.79
N PHE A 213 10.21 5.34 2.92
CA PHE A 213 11.39 5.67 3.74
C PHE A 213 12.21 6.81 3.12
N ALA A 214 12.34 6.85 1.79
CA ALA A 214 12.97 7.97 1.10
C ALA A 214 12.18 9.27 1.30
N ALA A 215 10.86 9.21 1.17
CA ALA A 215 9.96 10.35 1.40
C ALA A 215 10.02 10.84 2.85
N LEU A 216 10.06 9.91 3.82
CA LEU A 216 10.19 10.23 5.24
C LEU A 216 11.54 10.90 5.53
N ALA A 217 12.65 10.34 5.02
CA ALA A 217 13.97 10.93 5.20
C ALA A 217 14.04 12.34 4.61
N THR A 218 13.51 12.55 3.41
CA THR A 218 13.49 13.89 2.78
C THR A 218 12.61 14.88 3.54
N THR A 219 11.47 14.44 4.10
CA THR A 219 10.60 15.27 4.95
C THR A 219 11.32 15.70 6.21
N HIS A 220 12.04 14.78 6.87
CA HIS A 220 12.76 15.09 8.11
C HIS A 220 13.98 15.98 7.88
N LEU A 221 14.63 15.90 6.73
CA LEU A 221 15.79 16.75 6.37
C LEU A 221 15.36 18.11 5.82
N SER A 222 14.14 18.24 5.30
CA SER A 222 13.66 19.49 4.69
C SER A 222 13.43 20.60 5.74
N ALA A 223 13.88 21.82 5.44
CA ALA A 223 13.57 23.02 6.24
C ALA A 223 12.06 23.33 6.33
N LYS A 224 11.26 22.87 5.33
CA LYS A 224 9.79 22.96 5.35
C LYS A 224 9.12 21.85 6.16
N GLY A 225 9.88 20.81 6.52
CA GLY A 225 9.44 19.70 7.36
C GLY A 225 9.94 19.84 8.79
N PHE A 226 10.79 18.89 9.20
CA PHE A 226 11.28 18.84 10.58
C PHE A 226 12.68 19.46 10.79
N ASP A 227 13.31 19.96 9.73
CA ASP A 227 14.62 20.65 9.76
C ASP A 227 15.71 19.88 10.54
N GLY A 228 15.76 18.56 10.35
CA GLY A 228 16.74 17.69 11.00
C GLY A 228 16.55 17.45 12.51
N ARG A 229 15.46 17.94 13.12
CA ARG A 229 15.24 17.86 14.58
C ARG A 229 15.15 16.44 15.14
N PHE A 230 14.85 15.45 14.31
CA PHE A 230 14.66 14.05 14.74
C PHE A 230 15.66 13.13 14.01
N PRO A 231 16.97 13.20 14.36
CA PRO A 231 18.02 12.50 13.61
C PRO A 231 17.85 10.98 13.61
N ALA A 232 17.38 10.39 14.69
CA ALA A 232 17.21 8.94 14.73
C ALA A 232 16.15 8.45 13.73
N VAL A 233 15.09 9.22 13.45
CA VAL A 233 14.02 8.82 12.50
C VAL A 233 14.55 8.80 11.07
N TYR A 234 15.17 9.89 10.59
CA TYR A 234 15.64 9.91 9.20
C TYR A 234 16.88 9.01 8.98
N ILE A 235 17.78 8.88 9.96
CA ILE A 235 18.90 7.94 9.87
C ILE A 235 18.38 6.51 9.75
N THR A 236 17.42 6.12 10.60
CA THR A 236 16.81 4.79 10.53
C THR A 236 16.08 4.56 9.19
N ALA A 237 15.35 5.55 8.69
CA ALA A 237 14.73 5.47 7.37
C ALA A 237 15.77 5.25 6.25
N ILE A 238 16.89 5.99 6.27
CA ILE A 238 18.00 5.83 5.33
C ILE A 238 18.64 4.43 5.44
N VAL A 239 18.84 3.90 6.65
CA VAL A 239 19.40 2.55 6.86
C VAL A 239 18.42 1.46 6.40
N CYS A 240 17.13 1.65 6.56
CA CYS A 240 16.14 0.69 6.07
C CYS A 240 16.08 0.59 4.54
N MET A 241 16.42 1.63 3.79
CA MET A 241 16.37 1.59 2.32
C MET A 241 17.29 0.52 1.70
N PRO A 242 18.60 0.45 2.00
CA PRO A 242 19.46 -0.60 1.45
C PRO A 242 19.03 -2.00 1.91
N ILE A 243 18.46 -2.16 3.10
CA ILE A 243 17.91 -3.43 3.58
C ILE A 243 16.72 -3.86 2.71
N MET A 244 15.78 -2.96 2.42
CA MET A 244 14.65 -3.23 1.53
C MET A 244 15.12 -3.55 0.11
N LEU A 245 16.11 -2.83 -0.40
CA LEU A 245 16.67 -3.07 -1.72
C LEU A 245 17.34 -4.45 -1.79
N ALA A 246 18.13 -4.82 -0.80
CA ALA A 246 18.77 -6.14 -0.71
C ALA A 246 17.70 -7.25 -0.63
N ALA A 247 16.65 -7.08 0.19
CA ALA A 247 15.55 -8.02 0.28
C ALA A 247 14.77 -8.17 -1.05
N MET A 248 14.57 -7.08 -1.78
CA MET A 248 13.98 -7.10 -3.12
C MET A 248 14.83 -7.93 -4.09
N ILE A 249 16.15 -7.73 -4.10
CA ILE A 249 17.09 -8.49 -4.94
C ILE A 249 17.04 -9.97 -4.56
N VAL A 250 17.08 -10.30 -3.27
CA VAL A 250 16.97 -11.68 -2.77
C VAL A 250 15.66 -12.33 -3.23
N ALA A 251 14.53 -11.64 -3.09
CA ALA A 251 13.23 -12.13 -3.54
C ALA A 251 13.20 -12.37 -5.06
N MET A 252 13.81 -11.50 -5.87
CA MET A 252 13.95 -11.69 -7.32
C MET A 252 14.81 -12.91 -7.66
N ILE A 253 15.96 -13.09 -6.99
CA ILE A 253 16.86 -14.23 -7.23
C ILE A 253 16.18 -15.54 -6.81
N GLN A 254 15.57 -15.59 -5.63
CA GLN A 254 14.87 -16.78 -5.14
C GLN A 254 13.70 -17.14 -6.06
N ARG A 255 12.95 -16.16 -6.51
CA ARG A 255 11.89 -16.37 -7.48
C ARG A 255 12.42 -17.01 -8.77
N ARG A 256 13.52 -16.51 -9.33
CA ARG A 256 14.15 -17.13 -10.51
C ARG A 256 14.60 -18.57 -10.24
N ARG A 257 15.19 -18.87 -9.08
CA ARG A 257 15.67 -20.24 -8.74
C ARG A 257 14.53 -21.24 -8.58
N VAL A 258 13.39 -20.85 -8.07
CA VAL A 258 12.19 -21.71 -8.01
C VAL A 258 11.70 -22.05 -9.43
N PHE A 259 12.04 -21.25 -10.42
CA PHE A 259 11.65 -21.42 -11.82
C PHE A 259 12.59 -22.29 -12.66
N TRP A 260 13.77 -22.60 -12.17
CA TRP A 260 14.76 -23.42 -12.88
C TRP A 260 14.88 -24.85 -12.32
N ARG A 261 14.05 -25.21 -11.36
CA ARG A 261 13.89 -26.57 -10.81
C ARG A 261 12.56 -27.19 -11.24
#